data_abb1fded1415c60488b811d83d847f9b
#
_entry.id   abb1fded1415c60488b811d83d847f9b
#
_cell.length_a   1.000
_cell.length_b   1.000
_cell.length_c   1.000
_cell.angle_alpha   90.00
_cell.angle_beta   90.00
_cell.angle_gamma   90.00
#
_symmetry.space_group_name_H-M   'P 1'
#
loop_
_entity.id
_entity.type
_entity.pdbx_description
1 polymer ?
#
loop_
_entity_poly.entity_id
_entity_poly.type
_entity_poly.pdbx_seq_one_letter_code
_entity_poly.pdbx_strand_id
1 'polypeptide(L)'
;MEPILAVQDLSVRIAGLHILQGVSFTVAPTGVTVLLGRNGVGKTTTLRALVGLTPRDGEVRGTVRMQSATLLGQPTHRLVRGGLGYVPEDRCVFAGLTVAENLRLAERRGSTPAYDRVFALFPELQRRSRQRAGSLSGGQQQMLAIGRVLINDNRLLLVDEPTKGLAPKVVTEVAEVLARVAESVPVLLVEQNLAVVRRLARDAVVLAAGQVAWTGDAQRLLAETELTRSLLGVGSAEGHHAAPGSHHAAPGAGRKDGH
;
A
#
# COMPACT_ATOMS: atom_id res chain seq x y z
N MET A 1 -20.84 5.35 -13.33
CA MET A 1 -19.94 6.51 -13.16
C MET A 1 -18.63 6.19 -13.89
N GLU A 2 -18.07 7.17 -14.58
CA GLU A 2 -16.77 6.99 -15.26
C GLU A 2 -15.64 6.80 -14.24
N PRO A 3 -14.71 5.85 -14.44
CA PRO A 3 -13.62 5.61 -13.51
C PRO A 3 -12.63 6.80 -13.47
N ILE A 4 -12.05 7.08 -12.30
CA ILE A 4 -11.02 8.11 -12.17
C ILE A 4 -9.71 7.68 -12.83
N LEU A 5 -9.39 6.37 -12.79
CA LEU A 5 -8.22 5.76 -13.40
C LEU A 5 -8.65 4.53 -14.21
N ALA A 6 -8.17 4.44 -15.45
CA ALA A 6 -8.27 3.25 -16.27
C ALA A 6 -6.87 2.77 -16.67
N VAL A 7 -6.58 1.51 -16.36
CA VAL A 7 -5.36 0.79 -16.71
C VAL A 7 -5.72 -0.27 -17.72
N GLN A 8 -5.03 -0.30 -18.87
CA GLN A 8 -5.27 -1.26 -19.96
C GLN A 8 -3.95 -1.86 -20.42
N ASP A 9 -3.86 -3.18 -20.39
CA ASP A 9 -2.75 -4.00 -20.88
C ASP A 9 -1.38 -3.58 -20.32
N LEU A 10 -1.35 -3.10 -19.05
CA LEU A 10 -0.13 -2.66 -18.41
C LEU A 10 0.83 -3.84 -18.26
N SER A 11 1.95 -3.75 -18.95
CA SER A 11 3.03 -4.73 -18.87
C SER A 11 4.31 -4.03 -18.45
N VAL A 12 5.04 -4.63 -17.51
CA VAL A 12 6.29 -4.11 -16.95
C VAL A 12 7.35 -5.20 -16.97
N ARG A 13 8.51 -4.88 -17.55
CA ARG A 13 9.72 -5.71 -17.47
C ARG A 13 10.79 -4.94 -16.70
N ILE A 14 11.52 -5.61 -15.85
CA ILE A 14 12.66 -5.06 -15.09
C ILE A 14 13.79 -6.07 -15.16
N ALA A 15 14.97 -5.64 -15.56
CA ALA A 15 16.15 -6.51 -15.76
C ALA A 15 15.82 -7.78 -16.60
N GLY A 16 15.01 -7.64 -17.63
CA GLY A 16 14.58 -8.75 -18.50
C GLY A 16 13.43 -9.61 -17.96
N LEU A 17 13.08 -9.49 -16.69
CA LEU A 17 11.99 -10.27 -16.08
C LEU A 17 10.64 -9.59 -16.27
N HIS A 18 9.62 -10.35 -16.66
CA HIS A 18 8.24 -9.89 -16.73
C HIS A 18 7.64 -9.83 -15.32
N ILE A 19 7.39 -8.62 -14.83
CA ILE A 19 6.76 -8.38 -13.51
C ILE A 19 5.25 -8.24 -13.65
N LEU A 20 4.80 -7.49 -14.67
CA LEU A 20 3.37 -7.35 -15.01
C LEU A 20 3.15 -7.77 -16.45
N GLN A 21 2.02 -8.44 -16.72
CA GLN A 21 1.71 -9.08 -17.99
C GLN A 21 0.26 -8.78 -18.40
N GLY A 22 0.02 -7.63 -19.04
CA GLY A 22 -1.30 -7.24 -19.52
C GLY A 22 -2.32 -6.93 -18.42
N VAL A 23 -1.87 -6.28 -17.33
CA VAL A 23 -2.75 -5.90 -16.21
C VAL A 23 -3.75 -4.84 -16.66
N SER A 24 -5.05 -5.14 -16.50
CA SER A 24 -6.15 -4.24 -16.84
C SER A 24 -7.13 -4.14 -15.67
N PHE A 25 -7.40 -2.92 -15.21
CA PHE A 25 -8.38 -2.63 -14.16
C PHE A 25 -8.78 -1.16 -14.16
N THR A 26 -9.80 -0.83 -13.38
CA THR A 26 -10.26 0.55 -13.18
C THR A 26 -10.28 0.89 -11.69
N VAL A 27 -10.17 2.19 -11.39
CA VAL A 27 -10.38 2.73 -10.04
C VAL A 27 -11.63 3.61 -10.07
N ALA A 28 -12.53 3.39 -9.11
CA ALA A 28 -13.75 4.16 -8.97
C ALA A 28 -13.45 5.65 -8.66
N PRO A 29 -14.32 6.59 -9.05
CA PRO A 29 -14.13 8.02 -8.82
C PRO A 29 -14.31 8.44 -7.36
N THR A 30 -14.72 7.54 -6.48
CA THR A 30 -14.91 7.75 -5.03
C THR A 30 -14.55 6.50 -4.23
N GLY A 31 -14.20 6.70 -2.98
CA GLY A 31 -13.91 5.59 -2.05
C GLY A 31 -12.54 4.96 -2.28
N VAL A 32 -12.39 3.73 -1.78
CA VAL A 32 -11.13 2.97 -1.83
C VAL A 32 -11.28 1.77 -2.76
N THR A 33 -10.44 1.71 -3.78
CA THR A 33 -10.17 0.49 -4.55
C THR A 33 -8.90 -0.14 -4.01
N VAL A 34 -8.95 -1.40 -3.57
CA VAL A 34 -7.77 -2.09 -3.04
C VAL A 34 -7.13 -2.99 -4.10
N LEU A 35 -5.80 -2.94 -4.19
CA LEU A 35 -4.99 -3.85 -5.00
C LEU A 35 -4.38 -4.91 -4.09
N LEU A 36 -4.88 -6.12 -4.19
CA LEU A 36 -4.53 -7.28 -3.38
C LEU A 36 -3.64 -8.26 -4.14
N GLY A 37 -3.04 -9.19 -3.43
CA GLY A 37 -2.25 -10.28 -3.97
C GLY A 37 -1.08 -10.63 -3.05
N ARG A 38 -0.45 -11.77 -3.31
CA ARG A 38 0.70 -12.27 -2.53
C ARG A 38 1.92 -11.34 -2.67
N ASN A 39 2.92 -11.55 -1.83
CA ASN A 39 4.18 -10.82 -1.97
C ASN A 39 4.88 -11.15 -3.30
N GLY A 40 5.46 -10.14 -3.94
CA GLY A 40 6.19 -10.30 -5.20
C GLY A 40 5.32 -10.38 -6.47
N VAL A 41 3.99 -10.29 -6.39
CA VAL A 41 3.11 -10.41 -7.59
C VAL A 41 3.04 -9.12 -8.44
N GLY A 42 3.72 -8.03 -8.03
CA GLY A 42 3.77 -6.80 -8.83
C GLY A 42 2.92 -5.64 -8.31
N LYS A 43 2.34 -5.69 -7.10
CA LYS A 43 1.50 -4.60 -6.55
C LYS A 43 2.24 -3.25 -6.50
N THR A 44 3.37 -3.17 -5.80
CA THR A 44 4.23 -1.97 -5.73
C THR A 44 4.73 -1.56 -7.11
N THR A 45 5.08 -2.53 -7.97
CA THR A 45 5.50 -2.27 -9.35
C THR A 45 4.37 -1.60 -10.15
N THR A 46 3.12 -2.04 -9.94
CA THR A 46 1.95 -1.38 -10.54
C THR A 46 1.88 0.09 -10.11
N LEU A 47 1.91 0.39 -8.81
CA LEU A 47 1.88 1.78 -8.34
C LEU A 47 3.05 2.61 -8.88
N ARG A 48 4.26 2.06 -8.86
CA ARG A 48 5.46 2.74 -9.40
C ARG A 48 5.35 3.02 -10.89
N ALA A 49 4.80 2.10 -11.68
CA ALA A 49 4.55 2.34 -13.10
C ALA A 49 3.55 3.48 -13.32
N LEU A 50 2.47 3.53 -12.51
CA LEU A 50 1.46 4.60 -12.58
C LEU A 50 2.04 5.99 -12.29
N VAL A 51 3.04 6.10 -11.40
CA VAL A 51 3.68 7.38 -11.04
C VAL A 51 4.96 7.67 -11.81
N GLY A 52 5.33 6.83 -12.78
CA GLY A 52 6.55 7.03 -13.58
C GLY A 52 7.84 6.80 -12.79
N LEU A 53 7.83 5.91 -11.80
CA LEU A 53 8.98 5.53 -10.95
C LEU A 53 9.52 4.14 -11.28
N THR A 54 9.33 3.67 -12.51
CA THR A 54 9.94 2.43 -12.97
C THR A 54 11.46 2.60 -13.07
N PRO A 55 12.29 1.61 -12.70
CA PRO A 55 13.73 1.66 -12.87
C PRO A 55 14.15 1.99 -14.31
N ARG A 56 15.35 2.56 -14.49
CA ARG A 56 15.84 2.99 -15.82
C ARG A 56 15.98 1.86 -16.84
N ASP A 57 16.24 0.64 -16.36
CA ASP A 57 16.30 -0.60 -17.14
C ASP A 57 14.93 -1.26 -17.30
N GLY A 58 13.87 -0.61 -16.82
CA GLY A 58 12.50 -1.08 -16.90
C GLY A 58 11.80 -0.63 -18.18
N GLU A 59 11.11 -1.56 -18.82
CA GLU A 59 10.20 -1.29 -19.94
C GLU A 59 8.77 -1.29 -19.42
N VAL A 60 7.97 -0.27 -19.78
CA VAL A 60 6.55 -0.17 -19.46
C VAL A 60 5.75 -0.02 -20.75
N ARG A 61 4.74 -0.87 -20.92
CA ARG A 61 3.83 -0.86 -22.08
C ARG A 61 2.39 -0.89 -21.61
N GLY A 62 1.46 -0.47 -22.47
CA GLY A 62 0.03 -0.42 -22.18
C GLY A 62 -0.52 0.99 -22.23
N THR A 63 -1.70 1.20 -21.69
CA THR A 63 -2.35 2.51 -21.60
C THR A 63 -2.81 2.75 -20.17
N VAL A 64 -2.47 3.93 -19.63
CA VAL A 64 -2.96 4.38 -18.32
C VAL A 64 -3.53 5.78 -18.45
N ARG A 65 -4.79 5.94 -18.10
CA ARG A 65 -5.49 7.23 -18.19
C ARG A 65 -6.10 7.59 -16.84
N MET A 66 -5.87 8.82 -16.42
CA MET A 66 -6.60 9.44 -15.32
C MET A 66 -7.56 10.45 -15.91
N GLN A 67 -8.84 10.10 -15.94
CA GLN A 67 -9.86 10.81 -16.74
C GLN A 67 -9.38 10.95 -18.20
N SER A 68 -9.28 12.18 -18.73
CA SER A 68 -8.82 12.44 -20.11
C SER A 68 -7.28 12.43 -20.27
N ALA A 69 -6.51 12.45 -19.17
CA ALA A 69 -5.05 12.57 -19.22
C ALA A 69 -4.36 11.21 -19.32
N THR A 70 -3.45 11.03 -20.28
CA THR A 70 -2.55 9.86 -20.34
C THR A 70 -1.42 10.03 -19.35
N LEU A 71 -1.16 9.00 -18.52
CA LEU A 71 -0.14 9.00 -17.48
C LEU A 71 1.18 8.38 -17.94
N LEU A 72 1.14 7.25 -18.68
CA LEU A 72 2.35 6.56 -19.12
C LEU A 72 3.23 7.46 -20.01
N GLY A 73 4.56 7.38 -19.74
CA GLY A 73 5.55 8.19 -20.44
C GLY A 73 5.65 9.63 -19.94
N GLN A 74 4.79 10.05 -19.02
CA GLN A 74 4.91 11.38 -18.42
C GLN A 74 5.91 11.37 -17.26
N PRO A 75 6.73 12.42 -17.10
CA PRO A 75 7.63 12.52 -15.97
C PRO A 75 6.84 12.71 -14.66
N THR A 76 7.28 12.04 -13.57
CA THR A 76 6.61 12.01 -12.25
C THR A 76 6.16 13.40 -11.77
N HIS A 77 6.99 14.44 -11.94
CA HIS A 77 6.62 15.78 -11.50
C HIS A 77 5.40 16.37 -12.22
N ARG A 78 5.13 15.98 -13.49
CA ARG A 78 3.90 16.37 -14.21
C ARG A 78 2.69 15.61 -13.68
N LEU A 79 2.85 14.32 -13.41
CA LEU A 79 1.79 13.48 -12.83
C LEU A 79 1.36 14.03 -11.46
N VAL A 80 2.35 14.35 -10.61
CA VAL A 80 2.10 14.96 -9.30
C VAL A 80 1.41 16.32 -9.43
N ARG A 81 1.85 17.20 -10.35
CA ARG A 81 1.16 18.47 -10.63
C ARG A 81 -0.26 18.28 -11.17
N GLY A 82 -0.51 17.19 -11.89
CA GLY A 82 -1.84 16.80 -12.38
C GLY A 82 -2.79 16.27 -11.31
N GLY A 83 -2.34 16.20 -10.04
CA GLY A 83 -3.16 15.76 -8.92
C GLY A 83 -2.99 14.29 -8.53
N LEU A 84 -1.96 13.60 -9.02
CA LEU A 84 -1.64 12.26 -8.55
C LEU A 84 -0.79 12.33 -7.28
N GLY A 85 -1.32 11.83 -6.16
CA GLY A 85 -0.57 11.69 -4.90
C GLY A 85 -0.02 10.27 -4.77
N TYR A 86 1.18 10.12 -4.20
CA TYR A 86 1.77 8.79 -3.94
C TYR A 86 2.39 8.74 -2.54
N VAL A 87 1.97 7.77 -1.76
CA VAL A 87 2.53 7.41 -0.45
C VAL A 87 3.24 6.07 -0.60
N PRO A 88 4.58 6.03 -0.62
CA PRO A 88 5.35 4.81 -0.75
C PRO A 88 5.40 4.00 0.55
N GLU A 89 5.68 2.70 0.44
CA GLU A 89 5.80 1.75 1.55
C GLU A 89 6.87 2.17 2.58
N ASP A 90 8.01 2.68 2.13
CA ASP A 90 9.16 3.07 2.96
C ASP A 90 9.04 4.46 3.61
N ARG A 91 7.84 5.06 3.58
CA ARG A 91 7.49 6.37 4.15
C ARG A 91 8.26 7.54 3.55
N CYS A 92 9.50 7.39 3.14
CA CYS A 92 10.38 8.41 2.53
C CYS A 92 10.40 9.76 3.29
N VAL A 93 10.41 9.73 4.65
CA VAL A 93 10.53 10.95 5.43
C VAL A 93 11.99 11.41 5.51
N PHE A 94 12.22 12.72 5.44
CA PHE A 94 13.56 13.29 5.61
C PHE A 94 13.92 13.33 7.11
N ALA A 95 14.62 12.31 7.59
CA ALA A 95 14.89 12.08 9.02
C ALA A 95 15.62 13.26 9.70
N GLY A 96 16.49 13.97 8.99
CA GLY A 96 17.25 15.13 9.48
C GLY A 96 16.45 16.42 9.57
N LEU A 97 15.28 16.49 8.92
CA LEU A 97 14.41 17.64 8.92
C LEU A 97 13.32 17.51 9.98
N THR A 98 12.79 18.64 10.42
CA THR A 98 11.63 18.71 11.31
C THR A 98 10.34 18.27 10.57
N VAL A 99 9.27 18.00 11.32
CA VAL A 99 7.94 17.73 10.77
C VAL A 99 7.47 18.89 9.87
N ALA A 100 7.61 20.13 10.34
CA ALA A 100 7.23 21.31 9.57
C ALA A 100 8.03 21.46 8.26
N GLU A 101 9.33 21.21 8.29
CA GLU A 101 10.19 21.24 7.09
C GLU A 101 9.83 20.13 6.11
N ASN A 102 9.53 18.92 6.61
CA ASN A 102 9.05 17.80 5.79
C ASN A 102 7.74 18.16 5.05
N LEU A 103 6.79 18.79 5.73
CA LEU A 103 5.54 19.23 5.12
C LEU A 103 5.80 20.35 4.09
N ARG A 104 6.63 21.35 4.44
CA ARG A 104 6.97 22.45 3.53
C ARG A 104 7.64 21.99 2.24
N LEU A 105 8.53 20.99 2.30
CA LEU A 105 9.16 20.42 1.10
C LEU A 105 8.16 19.75 0.15
N ALA A 106 7.00 19.35 0.63
CA ALA A 106 5.97 18.72 -0.17
C ALA A 106 5.04 19.73 -0.86
N GLU A 107 5.11 21.03 -0.50
CA GLU A 107 4.29 22.08 -1.11
C GLU A 107 4.54 22.18 -2.62
N ARG A 108 3.46 22.29 -3.38
CA ARG A 108 3.54 22.53 -4.83
C ARG A 108 3.58 24.04 -5.09
N ARG A 109 4.48 24.47 -5.95
CA ARG A 109 4.50 25.86 -6.41
C ARG A 109 3.15 26.24 -7.05
N GLY A 110 2.57 27.37 -6.57
CA GLY A 110 1.33 27.89 -7.11
C GLY A 110 0.06 27.22 -6.60
N SER A 111 0.15 26.34 -5.58
CA SER A 111 -1.01 25.83 -4.84
C SER A 111 -1.06 26.44 -3.44
N THR A 112 -2.25 26.46 -2.84
CA THR A 112 -2.43 26.81 -1.42
C THR A 112 -2.28 25.54 -0.60
N PRO A 113 -1.24 25.43 0.26
CA PRO A 113 -1.02 24.23 1.07
C PRO A 113 -2.15 24.05 2.10
N ALA A 114 -2.69 22.83 2.22
CA ALA A 114 -3.81 22.50 3.09
C ALA A 114 -3.36 22.08 4.50
N TYR A 115 -2.59 22.95 5.21
CA TYR A 115 -2.09 22.66 6.55
C TYR A 115 -3.20 22.36 7.55
N ASP A 116 -4.29 23.14 7.53
CA ASP A 116 -5.41 22.95 8.47
C ASP A 116 -6.03 21.57 8.31
N ARG A 117 -6.20 21.09 7.05
CA ARG A 117 -6.67 19.74 6.76
C ARG A 117 -5.73 18.69 7.32
N VAL A 118 -4.42 18.85 7.09
CA VAL A 118 -3.41 17.89 7.58
C VAL A 118 -3.40 17.84 9.11
N PHE A 119 -3.46 19.00 9.78
CA PHE A 119 -3.44 19.05 11.24
C PHE A 119 -4.77 18.62 11.88
N ALA A 120 -5.89 18.80 11.20
CA ALA A 120 -7.18 18.23 11.62
C ALA A 120 -7.19 16.70 11.54
N LEU A 121 -6.50 16.11 10.53
CA LEU A 121 -6.35 14.66 10.40
C LEU A 121 -5.29 14.10 11.35
N PHE A 122 -4.21 14.84 11.58
CA PHE A 122 -3.04 14.43 12.35
C PHE A 122 -2.62 15.51 13.38
N PRO A 123 -3.39 15.72 14.48
CA PRO A 123 -3.05 16.74 15.47
C PRO A 123 -1.66 16.57 16.09
N GLU A 124 -1.17 15.33 16.16
CA GLU A 124 0.18 15.00 16.63
C GLU A 124 1.28 15.66 15.79
N LEU A 125 1.10 15.78 14.47
CA LEU A 125 2.08 16.42 13.59
C LEU A 125 2.21 17.92 13.91
N GLN A 126 1.10 18.58 14.26
CA GLN A 126 1.10 19.98 14.69
C GLN A 126 1.87 20.17 16.01
N ARG A 127 1.55 19.33 17.03
CA ARG A 127 2.23 19.36 18.33
C ARG A 127 3.73 19.11 18.23
N ARG A 128 4.14 18.29 17.26
CA ARG A 128 5.54 17.89 17.01
C ARG A 128 6.20 18.63 15.86
N SER A 129 5.64 19.75 15.42
CA SER A 129 6.07 20.50 14.23
C SER A 129 7.58 20.80 14.20
N ARG A 130 8.19 21.05 15.37
CA ARG A 130 9.62 21.34 15.54
C ARG A 130 10.49 20.11 15.80
N GLN A 131 9.89 18.92 15.99
CA GLN A 131 10.61 17.67 16.23
C GLN A 131 11.20 17.13 14.92
N ARG A 132 12.42 16.57 14.97
CA ARG A 132 13.03 15.91 13.80
C ARG A 132 12.27 14.65 13.44
N ALA A 133 11.99 14.45 12.15
CA ALA A 133 11.21 13.29 11.67
C ALA A 133 11.85 11.94 11.98
N GLY A 134 13.20 11.89 12.04
CA GLY A 134 13.92 10.68 12.43
C GLY A 134 13.70 10.22 13.88
N SER A 135 13.27 11.12 14.79
CA SER A 135 12.97 10.78 16.19
C SER A 135 11.48 10.43 16.44
N LEU A 136 10.66 10.46 15.40
CA LEU A 136 9.27 10.04 15.46
C LEU A 136 9.15 8.53 15.52
N SER A 137 8.09 8.01 16.17
CA SER A 137 7.73 6.59 16.06
C SER A 137 7.38 6.22 14.61
N GLY A 138 7.46 4.91 14.28
CA GLY A 138 7.09 4.43 12.94
C GLY A 138 5.70 4.85 12.50
N GLY A 139 4.72 4.86 13.42
CA GLY A 139 3.36 5.34 13.13
C GLY A 139 3.30 6.84 12.86
N GLN A 140 4.02 7.64 13.64
CA GLN A 140 4.10 9.08 13.42
C GLN A 140 4.81 9.44 12.11
N GLN A 141 5.84 8.68 11.73
CA GLN A 141 6.47 8.81 10.42
C GLN A 141 5.51 8.46 9.28
N GLN A 142 4.65 7.45 9.48
CA GLN A 142 3.62 7.09 8.51
C GLN A 142 2.57 8.20 8.36
N MET A 143 2.11 8.76 9.48
CA MET A 143 1.21 9.94 9.48
C MET A 143 1.85 11.13 8.76
N LEU A 144 3.15 11.37 8.98
CA LEU A 144 3.89 12.44 8.28
C LEU A 144 3.98 12.15 6.77
N ALA A 145 4.26 10.91 6.37
CA ALA A 145 4.32 10.52 4.96
C ALA A 145 2.97 10.76 4.25
N ILE A 146 1.87 10.38 4.87
CA ILE A 146 0.52 10.64 4.36
C ILE A 146 0.24 12.15 4.35
N GLY A 147 0.55 12.86 5.45
CA GLY A 147 0.36 14.31 5.57
C GLY A 147 1.09 15.11 4.49
N ARG A 148 2.31 14.72 4.12
CA ARG A 148 3.09 15.32 3.02
C ARG A 148 2.37 15.24 1.67
N VAL A 149 1.63 14.20 1.43
CA VAL A 149 0.85 14.07 0.19
C VAL A 149 -0.43 14.89 0.28
N LEU A 150 -1.11 14.87 1.44
CA LEU A 150 -2.38 15.55 1.69
C LEU A 150 -2.26 17.08 1.80
N ILE A 151 -1.04 17.62 1.94
CA ILE A 151 -0.80 19.08 1.96
C ILE A 151 -1.21 19.74 0.63
N ASN A 152 -1.30 18.97 -0.44
CA ASN A 152 -1.71 19.43 -1.76
C ASN A 152 -3.08 18.88 -2.15
N ASP A 153 -3.75 19.54 -3.08
CA ASP A 153 -4.95 19.01 -3.71
C ASP A 153 -4.59 17.82 -4.60
N ASN A 154 -5.19 16.68 -4.30
CA ASN A 154 -5.01 15.46 -5.08
C ASN A 154 -6.35 15.04 -5.68
N ARG A 155 -6.30 14.50 -6.90
CA ARG A 155 -7.45 13.94 -7.63
C ARG A 155 -7.53 12.42 -7.46
N LEU A 156 -6.40 11.78 -7.17
CA LEU A 156 -6.25 10.36 -6.88
C LEU A 156 -5.05 10.16 -5.95
N LEU A 157 -5.22 9.36 -4.93
CA LEU A 157 -4.13 8.91 -4.06
C LEU A 157 -3.76 7.45 -4.37
N LEU A 158 -2.48 7.20 -4.52
CA LEU A 158 -1.90 5.87 -4.56
C LEU A 158 -1.18 5.65 -3.24
N VAL A 159 -1.52 4.59 -2.50
CA VAL A 159 -0.98 4.32 -1.16
C VAL A 159 -0.48 2.89 -1.10
N ASP A 160 0.81 2.72 -0.79
CA ASP A 160 1.50 1.42 -0.84
C ASP A 160 1.76 0.91 0.58
N GLU A 161 1.07 -0.15 0.99
CA GLU A 161 1.20 -0.87 2.27
C GLU A 161 1.33 0.05 3.51
N PRO A 162 0.43 1.02 3.73
CA PRO A 162 0.60 2.06 4.75
C PRO A 162 0.57 1.54 6.17
N THR A 163 0.08 0.32 6.40
CA THR A 163 -0.03 -0.27 7.75
C THR A 163 1.06 -1.27 8.08
N LYS A 164 1.95 -1.56 7.13
CA LYS A 164 3.01 -2.55 7.28
C LYS A 164 3.96 -2.22 8.43
N GLY A 165 4.16 -3.21 9.32
CA GLY A 165 5.07 -3.09 10.46
C GLY A 165 4.61 -2.10 11.54
N LEU A 166 3.35 -1.70 11.57
CA LEU A 166 2.79 -0.83 12.59
C LEU A 166 2.09 -1.64 13.70
N ALA A 167 2.08 -1.07 14.90
CA ALA A 167 1.31 -1.63 16.02
C ALA A 167 -0.21 -1.58 15.74
N PRO A 168 -1.02 -2.51 16.24
CA PRO A 168 -2.46 -2.61 15.94
C PRO A 168 -3.25 -1.31 16.15
N LYS A 169 -2.96 -0.56 17.21
CA LYS A 169 -3.59 0.73 17.47
C LYS A 169 -3.32 1.73 16.35
N VAL A 170 -2.07 1.81 15.88
CA VAL A 170 -1.67 2.73 14.82
C VAL A 170 -2.26 2.31 13.47
N VAL A 171 -2.37 1.00 13.21
CA VAL A 171 -3.08 0.46 12.03
C VAL A 171 -4.51 0.99 11.98
N THR A 172 -5.22 0.96 13.12
CA THR A 172 -6.58 1.49 13.23
C THR A 172 -6.62 2.99 12.94
N GLU A 173 -5.72 3.77 13.54
CA GLU A 173 -5.63 5.22 13.34
C GLU A 173 -5.35 5.59 11.87
N VAL A 174 -4.42 4.90 11.21
CA VAL A 174 -4.12 5.09 9.78
C VAL A 174 -5.33 4.74 8.91
N ALA A 175 -6.00 3.62 9.21
CA ALA A 175 -7.21 3.23 8.49
C ALA A 175 -8.32 4.27 8.63
N GLU A 176 -8.55 4.82 9.83
CA GLU A 176 -9.55 5.88 10.06
C GLU A 176 -9.25 7.16 9.25
N VAL A 177 -7.98 7.54 9.18
CA VAL A 177 -7.59 8.70 8.36
C VAL A 177 -7.81 8.43 6.88
N LEU A 178 -7.41 7.26 6.38
CA LEU A 178 -7.62 6.90 4.97
C LEU A 178 -9.11 6.82 4.63
N ALA A 179 -9.98 6.35 5.55
CA ALA A 179 -11.43 6.38 5.36
C ALA A 179 -11.94 7.81 5.16
N ARG A 180 -11.57 8.74 6.05
CA ARG A 180 -11.96 10.15 5.94
C ARG A 180 -11.41 10.82 4.68
N VAL A 181 -10.19 10.50 4.27
CA VAL A 181 -9.61 11.01 3.03
C VAL A 181 -10.40 10.51 1.82
N ALA A 182 -10.78 9.23 1.83
CA ALA A 182 -11.51 8.60 0.72
C ALA A 182 -12.93 9.14 0.52
N GLU A 183 -13.49 9.87 1.48
CA GLU A 183 -14.76 10.61 1.31
C GLU A 183 -14.66 11.74 0.26
N SER A 184 -13.47 12.31 0.07
CA SER A 184 -13.24 13.44 -0.81
C SER A 184 -12.26 13.18 -1.95
N VAL A 185 -11.36 12.21 -1.80
CA VAL A 185 -10.33 11.87 -2.78
C VAL A 185 -10.30 10.35 -2.97
N PRO A 186 -10.52 9.82 -4.18
CA PRO A 186 -10.43 8.39 -4.44
C PRO A 186 -9.02 7.87 -4.13
N VAL A 187 -8.97 6.64 -3.62
CA VAL A 187 -7.73 6.00 -3.18
C VAL A 187 -7.57 4.65 -3.89
N LEU A 188 -6.41 4.43 -4.51
CA LEU A 188 -5.92 3.11 -4.87
C LEU A 188 -4.93 2.66 -3.80
N LEU A 189 -5.35 1.67 -3.01
CA LEU A 189 -4.63 1.18 -1.84
C LEU A 189 -4.02 -0.19 -2.13
N VAL A 190 -2.71 -0.35 -1.97
CA VAL A 190 -2.08 -1.67 -1.82
C VAL A 190 -2.08 -2.03 -0.35
N GLU A 191 -2.66 -3.17 0.02
CA GLU A 191 -2.74 -3.61 1.41
C GLU A 191 -2.76 -5.14 1.49
N GLN A 192 -2.25 -5.70 2.59
CA GLN A 192 -2.28 -7.14 2.87
C GLN A 192 -3.08 -7.45 4.14
N ASN A 193 -3.30 -6.46 4.99
CA ASN A 193 -4.08 -6.61 6.21
C ASN A 193 -5.58 -6.65 5.86
N LEU A 194 -6.17 -7.84 5.87
CA LEU A 194 -7.58 -8.03 5.51
C LEU A 194 -8.56 -7.31 6.45
N ALA A 195 -8.17 -7.03 7.70
CA ALA A 195 -9.00 -6.22 8.61
C ALA A 195 -9.09 -4.77 8.12
N VAL A 196 -7.98 -4.20 7.63
CA VAL A 196 -7.93 -2.87 7.01
C VAL A 196 -8.73 -2.86 5.72
N VAL A 197 -8.54 -3.87 4.85
CA VAL A 197 -9.29 -4.03 3.60
C VAL A 197 -10.80 -4.08 3.87
N ARG A 198 -11.24 -4.90 4.82
CA ARG A 198 -12.66 -5.03 5.22
C ARG A 198 -13.26 -3.70 5.67
N ARG A 199 -12.47 -2.87 6.33
CA ARG A 199 -12.92 -1.57 6.83
C ARG A 199 -13.00 -0.50 5.76
N LEU A 200 -12.07 -0.50 4.79
CA LEU A 200 -11.86 0.60 3.86
C LEU A 200 -12.36 0.33 2.46
N ALA A 201 -12.18 -0.89 1.96
CA ALA A 201 -12.30 -1.16 0.54
C ALA A 201 -13.76 -1.30 0.12
N ARG A 202 -14.11 -0.59 -0.96
CA ARG A 202 -15.32 -0.78 -1.72
C ARG A 202 -15.10 -1.79 -2.83
N ASP A 203 -14.08 -1.56 -3.66
CA ASP A 203 -13.76 -2.40 -4.79
C ASP A 203 -12.38 -3.05 -4.57
N ALA A 204 -12.19 -4.25 -5.10
CA ALA A 204 -10.93 -4.97 -5.04
C ALA A 204 -10.48 -5.47 -6.41
N VAL A 205 -9.17 -5.40 -6.61
CA VAL A 205 -8.44 -5.98 -7.73
C VAL A 205 -7.42 -6.95 -7.14
N VAL A 206 -7.42 -8.20 -7.57
CA VAL A 206 -6.46 -9.20 -7.08
C VAL A 206 -5.46 -9.52 -8.18
N LEU A 207 -4.17 -9.33 -7.89
CA LEU A 207 -3.07 -9.73 -8.75
C LEU A 207 -2.55 -11.13 -8.35
N ALA A 208 -2.30 -11.96 -9.36
CA ALA A 208 -1.58 -13.21 -9.22
C ALA A 208 -0.66 -13.39 -10.43
N ALA A 209 0.60 -13.78 -10.19
CA ALA A 209 1.60 -14.01 -11.23
C ALA A 209 1.72 -12.86 -12.27
N GLY A 210 1.61 -11.61 -11.81
CA GLY A 210 1.71 -10.43 -12.67
C GLY A 210 0.49 -10.13 -13.53
N GLN A 211 -0.64 -10.79 -13.29
CA GLN A 211 -1.90 -10.61 -14.03
C GLN A 211 -3.04 -10.32 -13.07
N VAL A 212 -4.15 -9.77 -13.58
CA VAL A 212 -5.39 -9.64 -12.82
C VAL A 212 -6.09 -10.99 -12.77
N ALA A 213 -6.20 -11.56 -11.56
CA ALA A 213 -6.88 -12.83 -11.31
C ALA A 213 -8.37 -12.62 -10.96
N TRP A 214 -8.71 -11.47 -10.38
CA TRP A 214 -10.09 -11.18 -9.98
C TRP A 214 -10.31 -9.67 -9.80
N THR A 215 -11.54 -9.22 -10.07
CA THR A 215 -12.00 -7.84 -9.80
C THR A 215 -13.44 -7.85 -9.34
N GLY A 216 -13.83 -6.96 -8.44
CA GLY A 216 -15.20 -6.83 -7.99
C GLY A 216 -15.35 -6.12 -6.65
N ASP A 217 -16.49 -6.32 -6.00
CA ASP A 217 -16.79 -5.77 -4.68
C ASP A 217 -15.92 -6.44 -3.60
N ALA A 218 -15.24 -5.61 -2.80
CA ALA A 218 -14.29 -6.09 -1.79
C ALA A 218 -14.96 -6.91 -0.68
N GLN A 219 -16.20 -6.56 -0.29
CA GLN A 219 -16.92 -7.29 0.76
C GLN A 219 -17.33 -8.67 0.28
N ARG A 220 -17.74 -8.77 -1.01
CA ARG A 220 -18.03 -10.07 -1.63
C ARG A 220 -16.79 -10.97 -1.65
N LEU A 221 -15.63 -10.44 -2.07
CA LEU A 221 -14.37 -11.19 -2.04
C LEU A 221 -14.09 -11.73 -0.62
N LEU A 222 -14.21 -10.88 0.39
CA LEU A 222 -13.90 -11.22 1.79
C LEU A 222 -14.94 -12.14 2.46
N ALA A 223 -16.15 -12.22 1.92
CA ALA A 223 -17.18 -13.14 2.39
C ALA A 223 -16.96 -14.57 1.85
N GLU A 224 -16.38 -14.72 0.67
CA GLU A 224 -16.09 -16.00 0.02
C GLU A 224 -14.73 -16.56 0.49
N THR A 225 -14.71 -17.28 1.62
CA THR A 225 -13.46 -17.75 2.27
C THR A 225 -12.59 -18.58 1.33
N GLU A 226 -13.18 -19.50 0.55
CA GLU A 226 -12.42 -20.37 -0.39
C GLU A 226 -11.80 -19.55 -1.52
N LEU A 227 -12.52 -18.58 -2.07
CA LEU A 227 -12.01 -17.66 -3.08
C LEU A 227 -10.86 -16.82 -2.52
N THR A 228 -11.05 -16.22 -1.33
CA THR A 228 -10.02 -15.44 -0.64
C THR A 228 -8.77 -16.30 -0.38
N ARG A 229 -8.94 -17.54 0.07
CA ARG A 229 -7.84 -18.46 0.32
C ARG A 229 -7.08 -18.80 -0.96
N SER A 230 -7.77 -19.12 -2.03
CA SER A 230 -7.16 -19.49 -3.31
C SER A 230 -6.37 -18.34 -3.92
N LEU A 231 -6.91 -17.12 -3.89
CA LEU A 231 -6.32 -15.92 -4.49
C LEU A 231 -5.19 -15.31 -3.65
N LEU A 232 -5.37 -15.25 -2.32
CA LEU A 232 -4.45 -14.53 -1.43
C LEU A 232 -3.56 -15.47 -0.61
N GLY A 233 -3.86 -16.77 -0.55
CA GLY A 233 -3.10 -17.75 0.22
C GLY A 233 -3.22 -17.56 1.74
N VAL A 234 -4.23 -16.84 2.23
CA VAL A 234 -4.50 -16.62 3.65
C VAL A 234 -5.53 -17.62 4.12
N GLY A 235 -5.12 -18.58 4.94
CA GLY A 235 -6.01 -19.55 5.55
C GLY A 235 -5.27 -20.75 6.10
N SER A 236 -4.79 -20.64 7.33
CA SER A 236 -4.74 -21.62 8.42
C SER A 236 -3.73 -21.17 9.47
N ALA A 237 -4.15 -20.20 10.29
CA ALA A 237 -3.55 -19.97 11.60
C ALA A 237 -4.49 -20.48 12.69
N GLU A 238 -5.20 -21.61 12.43
CA GLU A 238 -5.89 -22.38 13.45
C GLU A 238 -5.58 -23.86 13.19
N GLY A 239 -4.75 -24.44 14.06
CA GLY A 239 -4.60 -25.90 14.10
C GLY A 239 -3.19 -26.43 13.88
N HIS A 240 -2.20 -26.02 14.66
CA HIS A 240 -1.08 -26.89 15.02
C HIS A 240 -0.68 -26.67 16.47
N HIS A 241 -1.60 -27.08 17.36
CA HIS A 241 -1.28 -27.54 18.72
C HIS A 241 -1.92 -28.90 18.86
N ALA A 242 -1.09 -29.92 18.76
CA ALA A 242 -1.09 -31.17 19.51
C ALA A 242 -0.41 -32.27 18.68
N ALA A 243 0.84 -32.51 18.92
CA ALA A 243 1.38 -33.85 18.79
C ALA A 243 1.57 -34.41 20.21
N PRO A 244 0.92 -35.54 20.57
CA PRO A 244 1.13 -36.17 21.85
C PRO A 244 2.46 -36.87 21.88
N GLY A 245 3.12 -36.79 23.03
CA GLY A 245 4.37 -37.45 23.32
C GLY A 245 4.30 -38.96 23.09
N SER A 246 5.30 -39.50 22.46
CA SER A 246 5.64 -40.91 22.54
C SER A 246 6.82 -41.07 23.49
N HIS A 247 6.48 -41.55 24.70
CA HIS A 247 7.43 -42.21 25.58
C HIS A 247 8.15 -43.31 24.82
N HIS A 248 9.45 -43.27 24.78
CA HIS A 248 10.25 -44.49 24.60
C HIS A 248 11.23 -44.59 25.77
N ALA A 249 10.95 -45.61 26.56
CA ALA A 249 11.77 -46.12 27.67
C ALA A 249 13.14 -46.59 27.16
N ALA A 250 14.12 -46.27 27.93
CA ALA A 250 15.43 -46.94 27.86
C ALA A 250 15.36 -48.32 28.53
N PRO A 251 16.12 -49.32 28.09
CA PRO A 251 16.59 -50.37 28.95
C PRO A 251 18.12 -50.20 29.18
N GLY A 252 18.43 -50.47 30.42
CA GLY A 252 19.70 -50.26 31.01
C GLY A 252 20.76 -51.32 30.75
N ALA A 253 21.83 -51.06 31.45
CA ALA A 253 22.87 -51.95 32.00
C ALA A 253 23.99 -52.48 31.08
N GLY A 254 25.19 -52.21 31.50
CA GLY A 254 26.38 -52.87 31.05
C GLY A 254 27.66 -52.25 31.61
N ARG A 255 28.00 -52.61 32.86
CA ARG A 255 29.34 -52.46 33.45
C ARG A 255 30.40 -53.15 32.62
N LYS A 256 31.62 -52.60 32.54
CA LYS A 256 32.90 -53.23 32.91
C LYS A 256 34.05 -52.30 32.61
N ASP A 257 34.70 -51.94 33.65
CA ASP A 257 36.13 -52.13 34.07
C ASP A 257 37.22 -52.00 33.01
N GLY A 258 38.23 -51.19 33.35
CA GLY A 258 39.61 -51.62 33.21
C GLY A 258 40.56 -50.67 32.45
N HIS A 259 41.32 -50.04 33.20
CA HIS A 259 42.74 -49.57 33.17
C HIS A 259 42.91 -48.09 32.92
#